data_72b4e7879b990e8f75e7882bee422e61
#
_entry.id   72b4e7879b990e8f75e7882bee422e61
#
_cell.length_a   1.000
_cell.length_b   1.000
_cell.length_c   1.000
_cell.angle_alpha   90.00
_cell.angle_beta   90.00
_cell.angle_gamma   90.00
#
_symmetry.space_group_name_H-M   'P 1'
#
loop_
_entity.id
_entity.type
_entity.pdbx_description
1 polymer ?
#
loop_
_entity_poly.entity_id
_entity_poly.type
_entity_poly.pdbx_seq_one_letter_code
_entity_poly.pdbx_strand_id
1 'polypeptide(L)'
;MWNSIYEANTTGSEGGIIISDEEYDDSCRITLEKCERYYAITCGIYGGMMHTAFCDSTQYQEVYNNMKQDLKQVIDKDMSPEEEEEFFDWFTSKY
;
A
#
# COMPACT_ATOMS: atom_id res chain seq x y z
N MET A 1 -1.39 0.65 -14.46
CA MET A 1 -1.75 -0.77 -14.23
C MET A 1 -0.87 -1.36 -13.12
N TRP A 2 -1.45 -2.12 -12.24
CA TRP A 2 -0.69 -2.80 -11.20
C TRP A 2 0.09 -3.97 -11.79
N ASN A 3 1.38 -4.03 -11.46
CA ASN A 3 2.27 -5.10 -11.90
C ASN A 3 2.87 -5.78 -10.68
N SER A 4 2.85 -7.11 -10.68
CA SER A 4 3.45 -7.87 -9.59
C SER A 4 4.99 -7.78 -9.67
N ILE A 5 5.59 -7.47 -8.51
CA ILE A 5 7.04 -7.54 -8.31
C ILE A 5 7.37 -8.54 -7.20
N TYR A 6 6.43 -9.46 -6.93
CA TYR A 6 6.53 -10.44 -5.86
C TYR A 6 7.71 -11.39 -6.07
N GLU A 7 8.47 -11.60 -5.00
CA GLU A 7 9.54 -12.60 -4.94
C GLU A 7 9.27 -13.52 -3.75
N ALA A 8 9.32 -14.83 -4.00
CA ALA A 8 9.09 -15.82 -2.95
C ALA A 8 10.18 -15.76 -1.88
N ASN A 9 9.80 -16.07 -0.63
CA ASN A 9 10.71 -16.16 0.51
C ASN A 9 11.39 -14.83 0.88
N THR A 10 10.72 -13.72 0.62
CA THR A 10 11.20 -12.40 1.03
C THR A 10 10.50 -11.93 2.30
N THR A 11 11.21 -11.12 3.09
CA THR A 11 10.73 -10.58 4.35
C THR A 11 10.36 -9.10 4.17
N GLY A 12 9.22 -8.69 4.73
CA GLY A 12 8.75 -7.32 4.67
C GLY A 12 9.36 -6.43 5.76
N SER A 13 9.03 -5.16 5.72
CA SER A 13 9.54 -4.15 6.66
C SER A 13 9.14 -4.41 8.12
N GLU A 14 8.03 -5.12 8.32
CA GLU A 14 7.55 -5.48 9.66
C GLU A 14 8.01 -6.88 10.10
N GLY A 15 8.91 -7.50 9.34
CA GLY A 15 9.46 -8.80 9.67
C GLY A 15 8.60 -9.99 9.28
N GLY A 16 7.49 -9.75 8.59
CA GLY A 16 6.62 -10.81 8.09
C GLY A 16 7.08 -11.37 6.76
N ILE A 17 6.40 -12.42 6.31
CA ILE A 17 6.65 -13.01 5.00
C ILE A 17 5.80 -12.28 3.97
N ILE A 18 6.43 -11.76 2.92
CA ILE A 18 5.72 -11.08 1.85
C ILE A 18 4.89 -12.10 1.06
N ILE A 19 3.60 -11.82 0.91
CA ILE A 19 2.67 -12.65 0.16
C ILE A 19 2.11 -11.97 -1.08
N SER A 20 2.25 -10.65 -1.18
CA SER A 20 1.93 -9.87 -2.39
C SER A 20 2.77 -8.61 -2.41
N ASP A 21 3.23 -8.23 -3.59
CA ASP A 21 4.04 -7.03 -3.75
C ASP A 21 3.80 -6.51 -5.17
N GLU A 22 3.27 -5.30 -5.27
CA GLU A 22 2.83 -4.75 -6.54
C GLU A 22 3.27 -3.30 -6.70
N GLU A 23 3.50 -2.91 -7.94
CA GLU A 23 3.87 -1.55 -8.31
C GLU A 23 2.91 -1.03 -9.37
N TYR A 24 2.54 0.25 -9.29
CA TYR A 24 1.65 0.90 -10.24
C TYR A 24 2.42 1.97 -11.01
N ASP A 25 2.64 1.72 -12.32
CA ASP A 25 3.25 2.66 -13.27
C ASP A 25 4.52 3.36 -12.78
N ASP A 26 5.37 2.65 -12.05
CA ASP A 26 6.60 3.20 -11.44
C ASP A 26 6.36 4.39 -10.50
N SER A 27 5.11 4.58 -10.05
CA SER A 27 4.72 5.72 -9.23
C SER A 27 4.47 5.36 -7.77
N CYS A 28 3.95 4.16 -7.50
CA CYS A 28 3.72 3.72 -6.13
C CYS A 28 3.87 2.20 -6.00
N ARG A 29 4.00 1.75 -4.76
CA ARG A 29 4.18 0.35 -4.42
C ARG A 29 3.30 0.00 -3.24
N ILE A 30 2.81 -1.23 -3.22
CA ILE A 30 2.06 -1.79 -2.09
C ILE A 30 2.53 -3.21 -1.82
N THR A 31 2.81 -3.50 -0.55
CA THR A 31 3.35 -4.78 -0.11
C THR A 31 2.48 -5.33 1.01
N LEU A 32 2.02 -6.56 0.84
CA LEU A 32 1.26 -7.28 1.85
C LEU A 32 2.16 -8.35 2.46
N GLU A 33 2.29 -8.34 3.78
CA GLU A 33 3.07 -9.33 4.51
C GLU A 33 2.24 -9.97 5.60
N LYS A 34 2.51 -11.27 5.82
CA LYS A 34 1.89 -12.03 6.90
C LYS A 34 2.88 -12.10 8.06
N CYS A 35 2.52 -11.46 9.17
CA CYS A 35 3.27 -11.50 10.41
C CYS A 35 2.68 -12.56 11.35
N GLU A 36 3.31 -12.75 12.50
CA GLU A 36 2.90 -13.80 13.44
C GLU A 36 1.45 -13.62 13.93
N ARG A 37 1.05 -12.38 14.23
CA ARG A 37 -0.27 -12.10 14.85
C ARG A 37 -1.16 -11.19 14.03
N TYR A 38 -0.68 -10.70 12.90
CA TYR A 38 -1.42 -9.73 12.07
C TYR A 38 -0.89 -9.76 10.64
N TYR A 39 -1.58 -9.05 9.78
CA TYR A 39 -1.09 -8.74 8.43
C TYR A 39 -0.71 -7.29 8.37
N ALA A 40 0.36 -6.96 7.67
CA ALA A 40 0.80 -5.58 7.48
C ALA A 40 0.79 -5.24 5.99
N ILE A 41 0.23 -4.08 5.68
CA ILE A 41 0.17 -3.57 4.31
C ILE A 41 0.94 -2.27 4.29
N THR A 42 2.10 -2.28 3.64
CA THR A 42 2.94 -1.09 3.51
C THR A 42 2.83 -0.57 2.11
N CYS A 43 2.53 0.72 1.98
CA CYS A 43 2.44 1.36 0.68
C CYS A 43 3.23 2.66 0.68
N GLY A 44 3.60 3.10 -0.52
CA GLY A 44 4.32 4.36 -0.68
C GLY A 44 4.16 4.90 -2.09
N ILE A 45 4.08 6.21 -2.18
CA ILE A 45 4.16 6.92 -3.44
C ILE A 45 5.60 7.43 -3.54
N TYR A 46 6.31 7.06 -4.60
CA TYR A 46 7.71 7.42 -4.76
C TYR A 46 7.88 8.95 -4.75
N GLY A 47 8.75 9.42 -3.87
CA GLY A 47 8.97 10.85 -3.67
C GLY A 47 7.91 11.55 -2.82
N GLY A 48 6.94 10.80 -2.28
CA GLY A 48 5.84 11.33 -1.50
C GLY A 48 5.69 10.64 -0.14
N MET A 49 4.57 9.98 0.08
CA MET A 49 4.24 9.37 1.37
C MET A 49 4.63 7.90 1.50
N MET A 50 4.73 7.44 2.74
CA MET A 50 4.73 6.03 3.11
C MET A 50 3.73 5.81 4.25
N HIS A 51 3.08 4.65 4.25
CA HIS A 51 2.11 4.30 5.29
C HIS A 51 2.01 2.78 5.45
N THR A 52 1.83 2.33 6.70
CA THR A 52 1.60 0.91 7.00
C THR A 52 0.29 0.76 7.75
N ALA A 53 -0.58 -0.11 7.23
CA ALA A 53 -1.83 -0.49 7.87
C ALA A 53 -1.69 -1.88 8.46
N PHE A 54 -2.24 -2.09 9.65
CA PHE A 54 -2.23 -3.40 10.33
C PHE A 54 -3.64 -3.97 10.33
N CYS A 55 -3.78 -5.21 9.89
CA CYS A 55 -5.07 -5.85 9.70
C CYS A 55 -5.10 -7.25 10.30
N ASP A 56 -6.30 -7.73 10.64
CA ASP A 56 -6.48 -9.12 11.07
C ASP A 56 -6.67 -10.04 9.85
N SER A 57 -6.79 -11.33 10.13
CA SER A 57 -6.92 -12.37 9.10
C SER A 57 -8.24 -12.33 8.33
N THR A 58 -9.23 -11.58 8.81
CA THR A 58 -10.54 -11.47 8.14
C THR A 58 -10.67 -10.25 7.26
N GLN A 59 -9.86 -9.22 7.49
CA GLN A 59 -10.00 -7.92 6.84
C GLN A 59 -8.89 -7.55 5.86
N TYR A 60 -7.73 -8.20 5.96
CA TYR A 60 -6.55 -7.77 5.21
C TYR A 60 -6.75 -7.72 3.69
N GLN A 61 -7.51 -8.67 3.14
CA GLN A 61 -7.73 -8.74 1.70
C GLN A 61 -8.52 -7.54 1.19
N GLU A 62 -9.59 -7.20 1.91
CA GLU A 62 -10.43 -6.05 1.57
C GLU A 62 -9.66 -4.73 1.72
N VAL A 63 -8.92 -4.58 2.81
CA VAL A 63 -8.12 -3.38 3.06
C VAL A 63 -7.05 -3.23 1.97
N TYR A 64 -6.37 -4.31 1.62
CA TYR A 64 -5.36 -4.30 0.56
C TYR A 64 -5.94 -3.82 -0.77
N ASN A 65 -7.08 -4.37 -1.17
CA ASN A 65 -7.73 -3.99 -2.42
C ASN A 65 -8.22 -2.54 -2.39
N ASN A 66 -8.75 -2.08 -1.26
CA ASN A 66 -9.20 -0.69 -1.11
C ASN A 66 -8.03 0.29 -1.17
N MET A 67 -6.93 -0.03 -0.54
CA MET A 67 -5.72 0.81 -0.59
C MET A 67 -5.20 0.93 -2.03
N LYS A 68 -5.18 -0.18 -2.78
CA LYS A 68 -4.78 -0.17 -4.19
C LYS A 68 -5.66 0.75 -5.03
N GLN A 69 -6.98 0.69 -4.82
CA GLN A 69 -7.91 1.55 -5.55
C GLN A 69 -7.72 3.02 -5.25
N ASP A 70 -7.53 3.35 -3.98
CA ASP A 70 -7.32 4.73 -3.56
C ASP A 70 -6.00 5.28 -4.10
N LEU A 71 -4.93 4.49 -4.07
CA LEU A 71 -3.65 4.88 -4.63
C LEU A 71 -3.73 5.08 -6.16
N LYS A 72 -4.41 4.17 -6.85
CA LYS A 72 -4.62 4.29 -8.29
C LYS A 72 -5.30 5.60 -8.66
N GLN A 73 -6.32 5.99 -7.91
CA GLN A 73 -7.04 7.23 -8.16
C GLN A 73 -6.14 8.46 -8.06
N VAL A 74 -5.28 8.52 -7.07
CA VAL A 74 -4.39 9.67 -6.91
C VAL A 74 -3.28 9.69 -7.96
N ILE A 75 -2.77 8.54 -8.37
CA ILE A 75 -1.73 8.47 -9.39
C ILE A 75 -2.29 8.84 -10.77
N ASP A 76 -3.51 8.39 -11.09
CA ASP A 76 -4.14 8.67 -12.37
C ASP A 76 -4.65 10.11 -12.48
N LYS A 77 -4.74 10.82 -11.36
CA LYS A 77 -5.24 12.19 -11.30
C LYS A 77 -4.08 13.16 -11.17
N ASP A 78 -4.08 14.19 -12.02
CA ASP A 78 -3.08 15.24 -11.94
C ASP A 78 -3.45 16.22 -10.82
N MET A 79 -2.92 15.99 -9.64
CA MET A 79 -3.24 16.75 -8.44
C MET A 79 -2.24 17.89 -8.20
N SER A 80 -2.73 19.00 -7.68
CA SER A 80 -1.87 20.06 -7.15
C SER A 80 -1.19 19.58 -5.85
N PRO A 81 -0.09 20.20 -5.40
CA PRO A 81 0.54 19.85 -4.14
C PRO A 81 -0.41 19.92 -2.94
N GLU A 82 -1.34 20.87 -2.94
CA GLU A 82 -2.34 21.01 -1.88
C GLU A 82 -3.33 19.86 -1.88
N GLU A 83 -3.79 19.43 -3.05
CA GLU A 83 -4.67 18.27 -3.19
C GLU A 83 -3.97 16.98 -2.77
N GLU A 84 -2.69 16.84 -3.08
CA GLU A 84 -1.90 15.69 -2.65
C GLU A 84 -1.80 15.62 -1.13
N GLU A 85 -1.55 16.74 -0.47
CA GLU A 85 -1.47 16.82 0.99
C GLU A 85 -2.81 16.43 1.64
N GLU A 86 -3.92 16.94 1.11
CA GLU A 86 -5.26 16.58 1.57
C GLU A 86 -5.53 15.08 1.38
N PHE A 87 -5.12 14.52 0.26
CA PHE A 87 -5.24 13.08 0.01
C PHE A 87 -4.43 12.26 1.01
N PHE A 88 -3.20 12.65 1.27
CA PHE A 88 -2.34 11.93 2.21
C PHE A 88 -2.92 11.93 3.62
N ASP A 89 -3.43 13.06 4.09
CA ASP A 89 -4.08 13.17 5.38
C ASP A 89 -5.31 12.27 5.46
N TRP A 90 -6.13 12.29 4.43
CA TRP A 90 -7.31 11.43 4.33
C TRP A 90 -6.94 9.95 4.33
N PHE A 91 -5.98 9.58 3.50
CA PHE A 91 -5.55 8.19 3.32
C PHE A 91 -4.96 7.62 4.62
N THR A 92 -4.06 8.35 5.26
CA THR A 92 -3.42 7.88 6.50
C THR A 92 -4.39 7.86 7.69
N SER A 93 -5.44 8.65 7.65
CA SER A 93 -6.51 8.61 8.66
C SER A 93 -7.48 7.46 8.42
N LYS A 94 -7.68 7.05 7.17
CA LYS A 94 -8.57 5.95 6.80
C LYS A 94 -7.94 4.58 7.09
N TYR A 95 -6.66 4.47 6.91
CA TYR A 95 -5.91 3.23 7.05
C TYR A 95 -4.84 3.39 8.13
#